data_024582af8764cde90f0c496414df8e2c
#
_entry.id   024582af8764cde90f0c496414df8e2c
#
_cell.length_a   1.000
_cell.length_b   1.000
_cell.length_c   1.000
_cell.angle_alpha   90.00
_cell.angle_beta   90.00
_cell.angle_gamma   90.00
#
_symmetry.space_group_name_H-M   'P 1'
#
loop_
_entity.id
_entity.type
_entity.pdbx_description
1 polymer ?
#
loop_
_entity_poly.entity_id
_entity_poly.type
_entity_poly.pdbx_seq_one_letter_code
_entity_poly.pdbx_strand_id
1 'polypeptide(L)'
;MSRPTVSVVAVGGALPYINSPSIPVGYEGIAANASIPVFNGHLFSARREAARQRSLEAGQRLRDQQERVARDVRIAWGSAATAFQRIDVTAQFLRQAALGLDLAQGRFNLGLSSIVELTQAQLSLTQAEIENLSAKYDYQSQNAALQYTIGALR
;
A
#
# COMPACT_ATOMS: atom_id res chain seq x y z
N MET A 1 37.37 -4.23 -14.23
CA MET A 1 38.52 -5.15 -14.14
C MET A 1 37.97 -6.54 -13.88
N SER A 2 38.29 -7.50 -14.76
CA SER A 2 37.99 -8.91 -14.53
C SER A 2 38.88 -9.41 -13.40
N ARG A 3 38.26 -9.98 -12.35
CA ARG A 3 39.05 -10.61 -11.29
C ARG A 3 39.42 -12.02 -11.70
N PRO A 4 40.64 -12.49 -11.45
CA PRO A 4 40.99 -13.88 -11.65
C PRO A 4 40.14 -14.79 -10.75
N THR A 5 39.70 -15.90 -11.27
CA THR A 5 39.01 -16.91 -10.52
C THR A 5 39.97 -18.07 -10.23
N VAL A 6 40.17 -18.44 -8.99
CA VAL A 6 40.98 -19.60 -8.59
C VAL A 6 40.04 -20.61 -7.96
N SER A 7 40.07 -21.84 -8.48
CA SER A 7 39.34 -22.97 -7.95
C SER A 7 40.30 -24.13 -7.64
N VAL A 8 40.07 -24.78 -6.53
CA VAL A 8 40.78 -26.01 -6.13
C VAL A 8 39.75 -27.13 -6.04
N VAL A 9 40.02 -28.21 -6.73
CA VAL A 9 39.16 -29.39 -6.72
C VAL A 9 40.00 -30.59 -6.21
N ALA A 10 39.47 -31.25 -5.18
CA ALA A 10 40.01 -32.53 -4.70
C ALA A 10 39.03 -33.64 -5.07
N VAL A 11 39.53 -34.69 -5.70
CA VAL A 11 38.76 -35.87 -6.08
C VAL A 11 39.42 -37.11 -5.48
N GLY A 12 38.62 -37.91 -4.78
CA GLY A 12 39.05 -39.18 -4.26
C GLY A 12 38.00 -40.24 -4.50
N GLY A 13 38.39 -41.45 -4.82
CA GLY A 13 37.48 -42.56 -5.03
C GLY A 13 38.18 -43.91 -5.02
N ALA A 14 37.40 -44.97 -5.03
CA ALA A 14 37.87 -46.35 -5.15
C ALA A 14 37.19 -47.01 -6.36
N LEU A 15 37.96 -47.64 -7.21
CA LEU A 15 37.45 -48.44 -8.32
C LEU A 15 37.56 -49.94 -7.97
N PRO A 16 36.52 -50.73 -8.22
CA PRO A 16 36.60 -52.18 -8.08
C PRO A 16 37.55 -52.75 -9.17
N TYR A 17 38.48 -53.59 -8.75
CA TYR A 17 39.40 -54.23 -9.70
C TYR A 17 38.66 -55.32 -10.48
N ILE A 18 38.69 -55.27 -11.81
CA ILE A 18 37.89 -56.12 -12.72
C ILE A 18 38.24 -57.65 -12.56
N ASN A 19 39.44 -57.97 -12.13
CA ASN A 19 39.90 -59.35 -12.00
C ASN A 19 40.11 -59.85 -10.54
N SER A 20 39.84 -59.03 -9.54
CA SER A 20 39.93 -59.39 -8.10
C SER A 20 39.03 -58.49 -7.28
N PRO A 21 37.81 -58.89 -6.98
CA PRO A 21 36.83 -58.05 -6.26
C PRO A 21 37.21 -57.67 -4.81
N SER A 22 38.31 -58.21 -4.31
CA SER A 22 38.71 -58.05 -2.91
C SER A 22 39.70 -56.90 -2.63
N ILE A 23 40.22 -56.22 -3.64
CA ILE A 23 41.19 -55.13 -3.43
C ILE A 23 40.77 -53.89 -4.28
N PRO A 24 40.07 -52.93 -3.68
CA PRO A 24 39.75 -51.69 -4.40
C PRO A 24 41.03 -50.88 -4.61
N VAL A 25 41.23 -50.35 -5.83
CA VAL A 25 42.26 -49.37 -6.10
C VAL A 25 41.74 -47.99 -5.78
N GLY A 26 42.31 -47.38 -4.74
CA GLY A 26 42.02 -45.98 -4.40
C GLY A 26 42.73 -45.03 -5.39
N TYR A 27 42.07 -43.95 -5.76
CA TYR A 27 42.66 -42.84 -6.46
C TYR A 27 42.38 -41.54 -5.75
N GLU A 28 43.38 -40.68 -5.72
CA GLU A 28 43.27 -39.32 -5.15
C GLU A 28 43.87 -38.34 -6.18
N GLY A 29 43.25 -37.19 -6.28
CA GLY A 29 43.73 -36.13 -7.14
C GLY A 29 43.39 -34.74 -6.60
N ILE A 30 44.33 -33.83 -6.67
CA ILE A 30 44.11 -32.40 -6.32
C ILE A 30 44.46 -31.60 -7.57
N ALA A 31 43.55 -30.78 -8.04
CA ALA A 31 43.76 -29.88 -9.15
C ALA A 31 43.48 -28.44 -8.73
N ALA A 32 44.37 -27.52 -9.09
CA ALA A 32 44.17 -26.10 -8.95
C ALA A 32 44.00 -25.46 -10.34
N ASN A 33 42.96 -24.69 -10.54
CA ASN A 33 42.72 -24.00 -11.80
C ASN A 33 42.63 -22.49 -11.51
N ALA A 34 43.41 -21.68 -12.28
CA ALA A 34 43.33 -20.23 -12.27
C ALA A 34 42.88 -19.77 -13.68
N SER A 35 41.74 -19.08 -13.70
CA SER A 35 41.19 -18.53 -14.97
C SER A 35 41.24 -17.01 -14.93
N ILE A 36 41.91 -16.43 -15.94
CA ILE A 36 42.00 -14.98 -16.12
C ILE A 36 41.43 -14.67 -17.50
N PRO A 37 40.25 -14.06 -17.61
CA PRO A 37 39.70 -13.64 -18.90
C PRO A 37 40.47 -12.44 -19.42
N VAL A 38 41.26 -12.64 -20.45
CA VAL A 38 42.09 -11.60 -21.10
C VAL A 38 41.25 -10.75 -22.05
N PHE A 39 40.33 -11.36 -22.79
CA PHE A 39 39.40 -10.69 -23.68
C PHE A 39 38.02 -11.33 -23.62
N ASN A 40 36.97 -10.51 -23.49
CA ASN A 40 35.59 -10.96 -23.34
C ASN A 40 34.58 -10.18 -24.21
N GLY A 41 35.03 -9.58 -25.33
CA GLY A 41 34.16 -8.86 -26.27
C GLY A 41 33.32 -7.76 -25.60
N HIS A 42 33.91 -6.99 -24.70
CA HIS A 42 33.21 -5.92 -23.93
C HIS A 42 32.09 -6.40 -22.96
N LEU A 43 31.97 -7.71 -22.72
CA LEU A 43 30.95 -8.27 -21.84
C LEU A 43 30.96 -7.62 -20.41
N PHE A 44 32.14 -7.39 -19.85
CA PHE A 44 32.23 -6.81 -18.50
C PHE A 44 31.89 -5.32 -18.46
N SER A 45 32.21 -4.56 -19.51
CA SER A 45 31.80 -3.15 -19.62
C SER A 45 30.28 -3.04 -19.79
N ALA A 46 29.70 -3.88 -20.66
CA ALA A 46 28.24 -3.94 -20.84
C ALA A 46 27.50 -4.35 -19.56
N ARG A 47 28.00 -5.36 -18.83
CA ARG A 47 27.42 -5.75 -17.53
C ARG A 47 27.52 -4.65 -16.48
N ARG A 48 28.63 -3.90 -16.44
CA ARG A 48 28.79 -2.75 -15.54
C ARG A 48 27.79 -1.67 -15.87
N GLU A 49 27.66 -1.34 -17.15
CA GLU A 49 26.70 -0.32 -17.58
C GLU A 49 25.25 -0.76 -17.29
N ALA A 50 24.90 -2.01 -17.58
CA ALA A 50 23.60 -2.57 -17.22
C ALA A 50 23.32 -2.51 -15.70
N ALA A 51 24.32 -2.80 -14.86
CA ALA A 51 24.20 -2.69 -13.42
C ALA A 51 24.02 -1.22 -12.96
N ARG A 52 24.73 -0.29 -13.60
CA ARG A 52 24.57 1.15 -13.34
C ARG A 52 23.18 1.64 -13.71
N GLN A 53 22.67 1.25 -14.87
CA GLN A 53 21.31 1.62 -15.30
C GLN A 53 20.24 1.04 -14.36
N ARG A 54 20.40 -0.19 -13.89
CA ARG A 54 19.50 -0.77 -12.87
C ARG A 54 19.54 -0.01 -11.55
N SER A 55 20.70 0.48 -11.14
CA SER A 55 20.82 1.30 -9.92
C SER A 55 20.11 2.64 -10.08
N LEU A 56 20.26 3.29 -11.24
CA LEU A 56 19.53 4.53 -11.55
C LEU A 56 18.01 4.29 -11.60
N GLU A 57 17.58 3.21 -12.26
CA GLU A 57 16.17 2.81 -12.29
C GLU A 57 15.61 2.59 -10.87
N ALA A 58 16.32 1.88 -10.01
CA ALA A 58 15.91 1.68 -8.61
C ALA A 58 15.79 3.01 -7.85
N GLY A 59 16.70 3.95 -8.10
CA GLY A 59 16.64 5.29 -7.53
C GLY A 59 15.40 6.08 -8.00
N GLN A 60 15.04 5.98 -9.29
CA GLN A 60 13.83 6.62 -9.81
C GLN A 60 12.54 5.96 -9.27
N ARG A 61 12.52 4.64 -9.15
CA ARG A 61 11.40 3.92 -8.53
C ARG A 61 11.18 4.33 -7.07
N LEU A 62 12.27 4.54 -6.32
CA LEU A 62 12.16 5.05 -4.94
C LEU A 62 11.55 6.44 -4.89
N ARG A 63 11.98 7.36 -5.76
CA ARG A 63 11.40 8.72 -5.84
C ARG A 63 9.91 8.67 -6.21
N ASP A 64 9.56 7.90 -7.22
CA ASP A 64 8.15 7.72 -7.63
C ASP A 64 7.30 7.18 -6.46
N GLN A 65 7.83 6.22 -5.71
CA GLN A 65 7.13 5.71 -4.53
C GLN A 65 6.97 6.77 -3.42
N GLN A 66 7.99 7.59 -3.19
CA GLN A 66 7.91 8.69 -2.21
C GLN A 66 6.85 9.73 -2.62
N GLU A 67 6.81 10.09 -3.91
CA GLU A 67 5.82 11.03 -4.43
C GLU A 67 4.39 10.46 -4.37
N ARG A 68 4.22 9.17 -4.64
CA ARG A 68 2.93 8.47 -4.48
C ARG A 68 2.44 8.53 -3.04
N VAL A 69 3.29 8.16 -2.08
CA VAL A 69 2.94 8.23 -0.66
C VAL A 69 2.56 9.66 -0.25
N ALA A 70 3.36 10.65 -0.65
CA ALA A 70 3.06 12.04 -0.34
C ALA A 70 1.73 12.52 -0.94
N ARG A 71 1.41 12.10 -2.16
CA ARG A 71 0.12 12.37 -2.80
C ARG A 71 -1.02 11.69 -2.04
N ASP A 72 -0.88 10.42 -1.72
CA ASP A 72 -1.93 9.61 -1.08
C ASP A 72 -2.26 10.14 0.32
N VAL A 73 -1.25 10.58 1.09
CA VAL A 73 -1.44 11.27 2.37
C VAL A 73 -2.20 12.59 2.21
N ARG A 74 -1.88 13.39 1.19
CA ARG A 74 -2.59 14.66 0.94
C ARG A 74 -4.05 14.43 0.57
N ILE A 75 -4.33 13.41 -0.25
CA ILE A 75 -5.70 13.03 -0.62
C ILE A 75 -6.47 12.56 0.61
N ALA A 76 -5.92 11.66 1.41
CA ALA A 76 -6.55 11.15 2.62
C ALA A 76 -6.81 12.27 3.63
N TRP A 77 -5.87 13.19 3.81
CA TRP A 77 -6.04 14.37 4.67
C TRP A 77 -7.17 15.28 4.17
N GLY A 78 -7.19 15.57 2.87
CA GLY A 78 -8.25 16.40 2.26
C GLY A 78 -9.63 15.77 2.42
N SER A 79 -9.74 14.45 2.23
CA SER A 79 -10.98 13.71 2.44
C SER A 79 -11.45 13.76 3.90
N ALA A 80 -10.54 13.56 4.86
CA ALA A 80 -10.86 13.64 6.29
C ALA A 80 -11.28 15.07 6.70
N ALA A 81 -10.59 16.09 6.20
CA ALA A 81 -10.93 17.49 6.46
C ALA A 81 -12.33 17.86 5.91
N THR A 82 -12.64 17.41 4.69
CA THR A 82 -13.96 17.64 4.07
C THR A 82 -15.06 16.90 4.84
N ALA A 83 -14.82 15.65 5.23
CA ALA A 83 -15.76 14.88 6.03
C ALA A 83 -16.00 15.53 7.40
N PHE A 84 -14.98 16.11 8.02
CA PHE A 84 -15.11 16.85 9.28
C PHE A 84 -15.99 18.09 9.12
N GLN A 85 -15.78 18.89 8.08
CA GLN A 85 -16.60 20.07 7.80
C GLN A 85 -18.09 19.70 7.56
N ARG A 86 -18.32 18.55 6.91
CA ARG A 86 -19.67 18.05 6.64
C ARG A 86 -20.46 17.78 7.90
N ILE A 87 -19.80 17.39 9.02
CA ILE A 87 -20.46 17.19 10.31
C ILE A 87 -21.16 18.47 10.77
N ASP A 88 -20.49 19.62 10.68
CA ASP A 88 -21.06 20.89 11.12
C ASP A 88 -22.25 21.31 10.23
N VAL A 89 -22.12 21.17 8.92
CA VAL A 89 -23.20 21.51 7.97
C VAL A 89 -24.42 20.63 8.22
N THR A 90 -24.25 19.30 8.39
CA THR A 90 -25.37 18.40 8.66
C THR A 90 -25.97 18.61 10.05
N ALA A 91 -25.17 19.02 11.05
CA ALA A 91 -25.68 19.38 12.35
C ALA A 91 -26.54 20.68 12.30
N GLN A 92 -26.18 21.63 11.45
CA GLN A 92 -27.00 22.82 11.21
C GLN A 92 -28.31 22.46 10.51
N PHE A 93 -28.25 21.59 9.48
CA PHE A 93 -29.43 21.09 8.80
C PHE A 93 -30.38 20.36 9.76
N LEU A 94 -29.86 19.51 10.65
CA LEU A 94 -30.64 18.84 11.69
C LEU A 94 -31.36 19.83 12.61
N ARG A 95 -30.67 20.89 13.06
CA ARG A 95 -31.30 21.93 13.90
C ARG A 95 -32.42 22.65 13.16
N GLN A 96 -32.22 22.97 11.89
CA GLN A 96 -33.26 23.63 11.08
C GLN A 96 -34.46 22.71 10.84
N ALA A 97 -34.24 21.42 10.57
CA ALA A 97 -35.31 20.45 10.40
C ALA A 97 -36.13 20.25 11.68
N ALA A 98 -35.46 20.24 12.85
CA ALA A 98 -36.12 20.16 14.16
C ALA A 98 -37.01 21.38 14.44
N LEU A 99 -36.52 22.58 14.14
CA LEU A 99 -37.30 23.81 14.26
C LEU A 99 -38.47 23.83 13.28
N GLY A 100 -38.28 23.32 12.06
CA GLY A 100 -39.32 23.17 11.04
C GLY A 100 -40.44 22.24 11.48
N LEU A 101 -40.10 21.12 12.15
CA LEU A 101 -41.08 20.20 12.71
C LEU A 101 -41.85 20.85 13.85
N ASP A 102 -41.19 21.53 14.79
CA ASP A 102 -41.80 22.20 15.91
C ASP A 102 -42.85 23.24 15.42
N LEU A 103 -42.47 24.04 14.44
CA LEU A 103 -43.37 25.01 13.79
C LEU A 103 -44.58 24.33 13.12
N ALA A 104 -44.34 23.28 12.34
CA ALA A 104 -45.39 22.53 11.63
C ALA A 104 -46.36 21.89 12.65
N GLN A 105 -45.88 21.36 13.74
CA GLN A 105 -46.64 20.79 14.84
C GLN A 105 -47.50 21.87 15.53
N GLY A 106 -46.93 23.04 15.83
CA GLY A 106 -47.66 24.16 16.41
C GLY A 106 -48.81 24.64 15.54
N ARG A 107 -48.54 24.82 14.21
CA ARG A 107 -49.57 25.21 13.23
C ARG A 107 -50.65 24.16 13.09
N PHE A 108 -50.30 22.86 13.05
CA PHE A 108 -51.25 21.77 13.00
C PHE A 108 -52.18 21.76 14.22
N ASN A 109 -51.62 21.92 15.42
CA ASN A 109 -52.40 21.95 16.69
C ASN A 109 -53.39 23.12 16.73
N LEU A 110 -53.08 24.22 16.06
CA LEU A 110 -53.95 25.39 15.91
C LEU A 110 -54.93 25.29 14.73
N GLY A 111 -54.92 24.17 14.01
CA GLY A 111 -55.75 23.98 12.79
C GLY A 111 -55.33 24.82 11.58
N LEU A 112 -54.12 25.37 11.60
CA LEU A 112 -53.59 26.26 10.58
C LEU A 112 -52.76 25.55 9.46
N SER A 113 -52.54 24.24 9.61
CA SER A 113 -51.83 23.44 8.61
C SER A 113 -52.43 22.06 8.46
N SER A 114 -52.08 21.38 7.37
CA SER A 114 -52.56 20.02 7.03
C SER A 114 -51.67 18.95 7.64
N ILE A 115 -52.24 17.73 7.78
CA ILE A 115 -51.46 16.53 8.21
C ILE A 115 -50.30 16.23 7.23
N VAL A 116 -50.44 16.60 5.95
CA VAL A 116 -49.42 16.44 4.91
C VAL A 116 -48.20 17.29 5.22
N GLU A 117 -48.42 18.57 5.63
CA GLU A 117 -47.34 19.47 6.02
C GLU A 117 -46.59 18.95 7.26
N LEU A 118 -47.30 18.45 8.26
CA LEU A 118 -46.70 17.83 9.43
C LEU A 118 -45.88 16.59 9.08
N THR A 119 -46.47 15.68 8.28
CA THR A 119 -45.75 14.47 7.84
C THR A 119 -44.50 14.80 7.03
N GLN A 120 -44.54 15.81 6.17
CA GLN A 120 -43.38 16.28 5.40
C GLN A 120 -42.27 16.83 6.33
N ALA A 121 -42.63 17.58 7.37
CA ALA A 121 -41.67 18.05 8.36
C ALA A 121 -41.03 16.90 9.16
N GLN A 122 -41.81 15.88 9.52
CA GLN A 122 -41.28 14.66 10.17
C GLN A 122 -40.29 13.90 9.25
N LEU A 123 -40.63 13.73 7.96
CA LEU A 123 -39.72 13.12 6.99
C LEU A 123 -38.43 13.92 6.85
N SER A 124 -38.53 15.26 6.80
CA SER A 124 -37.35 16.13 6.71
C SER A 124 -36.45 16.01 7.94
N LEU A 125 -37.02 15.88 9.15
CA LEU A 125 -36.24 15.65 10.36
C LEU A 125 -35.52 14.31 10.30
N THR A 126 -36.25 13.22 9.98
CA THR A 126 -35.66 11.88 9.86
C THR A 126 -34.52 11.85 8.82
N GLN A 127 -34.71 12.51 7.68
CA GLN A 127 -33.65 12.67 6.67
C GLN A 127 -32.42 13.37 7.24
N ALA A 128 -32.61 14.49 7.95
CA ALA A 128 -31.53 15.24 8.55
C ALA A 128 -30.78 14.45 9.64
N GLU A 129 -31.49 13.64 10.42
CA GLU A 129 -30.88 12.74 11.41
C GLU A 129 -29.98 11.69 10.74
N ILE A 130 -30.47 11.05 9.68
CA ILE A 130 -29.73 10.06 8.92
C ILE A 130 -28.47 10.70 8.30
N GLU A 131 -28.59 11.89 7.71
CA GLU A 131 -27.45 12.57 7.09
C GLU A 131 -26.41 13.00 8.12
N ASN A 132 -26.82 13.49 9.28
CA ASN A 132 -25.90 13.85 10.36
C ASN A 132 -25.17 12.62 10.93
N LEU A 133 -25.87 11.52 11.10
CA LEU A 133 -25.28 10.27 11.56
C LEU A 133 -24.30 9.72 10.52
N SER A 134 -24.70 9.68 9.25
CA SER A 134 -23.85 9.28 8.14
C SER A 134 -22.57 10.10 8.06
N ALA A 135 -22.66 11.44 8.18
CA ALA A 135 -21.49 12.31 8.16
C ALA A 135 -20.49 12.01 9.29
N LYS A 136 -20.97 11.66 10.48
CA LYS A 136 -20.11 11.26 11.61
C LYS A 136 -19.36 9.96 11.34
N TYR A 137 -20.03 8.96 10.79
CA TYR A 137 -19.39 7.68 10.42
C TYR A 137 -18.45 7.83 9.22
N ASP A 138 -18.81 8.64 8.23
CA ASP A 138 -17.94 8.98 7.11
C ASP A 138 -16.62 9.61 7.61
N TYR A 139 -16.70 10.55 8.55
CA TYR A 139 -15.50 11.15 9.14
C TYR A 139 -14.63 10.11 9.87
N GLN A 140 -15.24 9.22 10.65
CA GLN A 140 -14.48 8.16 11.34
C GLN A 140 -13.76 7.25 10.34
N SER A 141 -14.43 6.87 9.24
CA SER A 141 -13.87 6.06 8.17
C SER A 141 -12.71 6.78 7.46
N GLN A 142 -12.88 8.06 7.09
CA GLN A 142 -11.83 8.85 6.46
C GLN A 142 -10.63 9.09 7.40
N ASN A 143 -10.89 9.31 8.69
CA ASN A 143 -9.83 9.45 9.68
C ASN A 143 -9.04 8.14 9.85
N ALA A 144 -9.71 6.98 9.88
CA ALA A 144 -9.04 5.68 9.93
C ALA A 144 -8.20 5.44 8.66
N ALA A 145 -8.72 5.80 7.48
CA ALA A 145 -7.98 5.72 6.22
C ALA A 145 -6.73 6.63 6.22
N LEU A 146 -6.84 7.84 6.77
CA LEU A 146 -5.69 8.73 6.95
C LEU A 146 -4.64 8.12 7.88
N GLN A 147 -5.06 7.60 9.04
CA GLN A 147 -4.14 6.94 9.99
C GLN A 147 -3.44 5.72 9.39
N TYR A 148 -4.15 4.95 8.56
CA TYR A 148 -3.53 3.85 7.80
C TYR A 148 -2.50 4.37 6.80
N THR A 149 -2.82 5.42 6.03
CA THR A 149 -1.94 5.97 5.01
C THR A 149 -0.64 6.56 5.59
N ILE A 150 -0.69 7.13 6.80
CA ILE A 150 0.50 7.62 7.52
C ILE A 150 1.23 6.53 8.30
N GLY A 151 0.71 5.29 8.31
CA GLY A 151 1.30 4.16 9.01
C GLY A 151 1.08 4.15 10.54
N ALA A 152 0.13 4.90 11.05
CA ALA A 152 -0.22 4.94 12.48
C ALA A 152 -1.05 3.72 12.91
N LEU A 153 -1.83 3.14 11.99
CA LEU A 153 -2.53 1.87 12.18
C LEU A 153 -1.68 0.74 11.60
N ARG A 154 -1.29 -0.22 12.43
CA ARG A 154 -0.64 -1.47 12.06
C ARG A 154 -1.61 -2.63 12.19
#